data_9fc64de0f72a6df4620dbf023b310def
#
_entry.id   9fc64de0f72a6df4620dbf023b310def
#
_cell.length_a   1.000
_cell.length_b   1.000
_cell.length_c   1.000
_cell.angle_alpha   90.00
_cell.angle_beta   90.00
_cell.angle_gamma   90.00
#
_symmetry.space_group_name_H-M   'P 1'
#
loop_
_entity.id
_entity.type
_entity.pdbx_description
1 polymer ?
#
loop_
_entity_poly.entity_id
_entity_poly.type
_entity_poly.pdbx_seq_one_letter_code
_entity_poly.pdbx_strand_id
1 'polypeptide(L)'
;YKRQAEINFILMSMLKDAGIPSFPIVMSRRSMGILPYAHPSIQKLNTFIVGIANTDSTLVYLDGSVTHGYLNVLPPVLMVNRARAIIGGRQSRWVDLSQTCKNQLRSMVNAVISPDGKIYGSRNTSYMGQYASTFRKKYQTAKDSTEFVNELASKEDVKISVFNTQGINKFSPQVKETIIFEKQATVNDNFIYLNPLVFLHTEKNPFTQTERKLPVEYPYAEQITLSVNLTIPEGYTVDELPEALQIKTEDGQGMCRYNIAVQGNKLTINYIFNSSKLLYLPAEYPGLHHFWKVIAEKNNETVVLKKL
;
A
#
# COMPACT_ATOMS: atom_id res chain seq x y z
N TYR A 1 -23.14 -0.91 11.04
CA TYR A 1 -23.04 -2.38 10.86
C TYR A 1 -24.27 -2.98 10.20
N LYS A 2 -25.49 -2.61 10.63
CA LYS A 2 -26.76 -3.08 10.03
C LYS A 2 -26.85 -2.69 8.54
N ARG A 3 -26.38 -1.51 8.16
CA ARG A 3 -26.43 -1.02 6.77
C ARG A 3 -25.60 -1.85 5.78
N GLN A 4 -24.47 -2.47 6.18
CA GLN A 4 -23.67 -3.27 5.27
C GLN A 4 -24.43 -4.51 4.76
N ALA A 5 -25.05 -5.27 5.66
CA ALA A 5 -25.84 -6.44 5.28
C ALA A 5 -27.02 -6.06 4.38
N GLU A 6 -27.75 -4.99 4.72
CA GLU A 6 -28.89 -4.48 3.95
C GLU A 6 -28.45 -4.08 2.53
N ILE A 7 -27.34 -3.35 2.38
CA ILE A 7 -26.79 -2.95 1.07
C ILE A 7 -26.39 -4.18 0.26
N ASN A 8 -25.75 -5.16 0.88
CA ASN A 8 -25.35 -6.40 0.19
C ASN A 8 -26.56 -7.24 -0.23
N PHE A 9 -27.68 -7.25 0.53
CA PHE A 9 -28.93 -7.86 0.08
C PHE A 9 -29.54 -7.14 -1.14
N ILE A 10 -29.52 -5.80 -1.14
CA ILE A 10 -29.95 -5.00 -2.30
C ILE A 10 -29.07 -5.33 -3.52
N LEU A 11 -27.75 -5.37 -3.34
CA LEU A 11 -26.82 -5.74 -4.41
C LEU A 11 -27.13 -7.13 -4.98
N MET A 12 -27.39 -8.13 -4.12
CA MET A 12 -27.76 -9.47 -4.57
C MET A 12 -29.09 -9.46 -5.35
N SER A 13 -30.09 -8.67 -4.92
CA SER A 13 -31.34 -8.52 -5.65
C SER A 13 -31.13 -7.90 -7.02
N MET A 14 -30.34 -6.84 -7.11
CA MET A 14 -30.01 -6.19 -8.39
C MET A 14 -29.25 -7.13 -9.34
N LEU A 15 -28.31 -7.93 -8.82
CA LEU A 15 -27.60 -8.93 -9.61
C LEU A 15 -28.53 -10.02 -10.12
N LYS A 16 -29.48 -10.48 -9.29
CA LYS A 16 -30.51 -11.45 -9.68
C LYS A 16 -31.41 -10.89 -10.80
N ASP A 17 -31.84 -9.65 -10.68
CA ASP A 17 -32.65 -8.98 -11.72
C ASP A 17 -31.90 -8.81 -13.03
N ALA A 18 -30.58 -8.64 -12.97
CA ALA A 18 -29.67 -8.61 -14.11
C ALA A 18 -29.32 -10.02 -14.66
N GLY A 19 -29.88 -11.10 -14.11
CA GLY A 19 -29.58 -12.46 -14.52
C GLY A 19 -28.19 -12.97 -14.10
N ILE A 20 -27.55 -12.32 -13.13
CA ILE A 20 -26.22 -12.69 -12.61
C ILE A 20 -26.39 -13.50 -11.31
N PRO A 21 -26.13 -14.82 -11.33
CA PRO A 21 -26.19 -15.64 -10.13
C PRO A 21 -25.19 -15.20 -9.08
N SER A 22 -25.67 -14.88 -7.89
CA SER A 22 -24.86 -14.45 -6.77
C SER A 22 -25.26 -15.16 -5.49
N PHE A 23 -24.36 -15.23 -4.52
CA PHE A 23 -24.59 -15.91 -3.25
C PHE A 23 -23.87 -15.16 -2.11
N PRO A 24 -24.36 -15.29 -0.86
CA PRO A 24 -23.72 -14.68 0.28
C PRO A 24 -22.47 -15.48 0.70
N ILE A 25 -21.43 -14.75 1.09
CA ILE A 25 -20.23 -15.29 1.74
C ILE A 25 -20.22 -14.74 3.16
N VAL A 26 -20.56 -15.60 4.13
CA VAL A 26 -20.68 -15.23 5.53
C VAL A 26 -19.38 -15.42 6.27
N MET A 27 -19.09 -14.53 7.25
CA MET A 27 -17.81 -14.55 7.97
C MET A 27 -17.91 -13.90 9.35
N SER A 28 -16.86 -14.12 10.15
CA SER A 28 -16.53 -13.30 11.31
C SER A 28 -15.59 -12.19 10.89
N ARG A 29 -15.87 -10.94 11.25
CA ARG A 29 -14.91 -9.82 11.02
C ARG A 29 -13.62 -10.07 11.80
N ARG A 30 -12.49 -9.62 11.28
CA ARG A 30 -11.18 -9.75 11.96
C ARG A 30 -11.21 -9.28 13.42
N SER A 31 -11.89 -8.16 13.69
CA SER A 31 -12.02 -7.61 15.05
C SER A 31 -12.78 -8.50 16.04
N MET A 32 -13.51 -9.51 15.55
CA MET A 32 -14.31 -10.45 16.37
C MET A 32 -13.63 -11.81 16.53
N GLY A 33 -12.39 -11.94 16.05
CA GLY A 33 -11.57 -13.14 16.13
C GLY A 33 -11.84 -14.17 15.03
N ILE A 34 -11.07 -15.25 15.08
CA ILE A 34 -11.08 -16.30 14.06
C ILE A 34 -12.33 -17.18 14.20
N LEU A 35 -12.92 -17.54 13.07
CA LEU A 35 -14.02 -18.51 13.01
C LEU A 35 -13.45 -19.95 13.15
N PRO A 36 -13.77 -20.70 14.22
CA PRO A 36 -13.25 -22.06 14.40
C PRO A 36 -13.93 -23.05 13.45
N TYR A 37 -13.17 -24.00 12.88
CA TYR A 37 -13.73 -25.07 12.04
C TYR A 37 -14.49 -26.13 12.85
N ALA A 38 -13.94 -26.48 14.01
CA ALA A 38 -14.47 -27.58 14.82
C ALA A 38 -15.79 -27.26 15.54
N HIS A 39 -16.03 -25.98 15.83
CA HIS A 39 -17.23 -25.52 16.52
C HIS A 39 -17.82 -24.31 15.79
N PRO A 40 -18.45 -24.53 14.62
CA PRO A 40 -19.10 -23.45 13.89
C PRO A 40 -20.26 -22.89 14.73
N SER A 41 -20.20 -21.58 14.99
CA SER A 41 -21.24 -20.87 15.72
C SER A 41 -21.85 -19.81 14.83
N ILE A 42 -23.17 -19.85 14.65
CA ILE A 42 -23.91 -18.81 13.91
C ILE A 42 -23.71 -17.44 14.56
N GLN A 43 -23.54 -17.38 15.88
CA GLN A 43 -23.28 -16.11 16.59
C GLN A 43 -21.95 -15.44 16.21
N LYS A 44 -20.98 -16.23 15.70
CA LYS A 44 -19.73 -15.71 15.17
C LYS A 44 -19.85 -15.14 13.74
N LEU A 45 -20.90 -15.50 13.01
CA LEU A 45 -21.16 -15.00 11.65
C LEU A 45 -21.90 -13.66 11.75
N ASN A 46 -21.14 -12.57 11.76
CA ASN A 46 -21.67 -11.24 12.03
C ASN A 46 -21.72 -10.32 10.80
N THR A 47 -21.30 -10.80 9.65
CA THR A 47 -21.34 -10.05 8.38
C THR A 47 -21.27 -11.00 7.19
N PHE A 48 -21.60 -10.47 6.00
CA PHE A 48 -21.40 -11.17 4.75
C PHE A 48 -21.07 -10.20 3.61
N ILE A 49 -20.46 -10.73 2.56
CA ILE A 49 -20.22 -10.09 1.28
C ILE A 49 -20.91 -10.90 0.17
N VAL A 50 -20.94 -10.36 -1.03
CA VAL A 50 -21.54 -11.02 -2.19
C VAL A 50 -20.47 -11.73 -3.00
N GLY A 51 -20.69 -13.00 -3.32
CA GLY A 51 -19.87 -13.80 -4.24
C GLY A 51 -20.59 -14.01 -5.57
N ILE A 52 -19.81 -13.97 -6.65
CA ILE A 52 -20.24 -14.34 -8.00
C ILE A 52 -19.27 -15.42 -8.49
N ALA A 53 -19.80 -16.50 -9.05
CA ALA A 53 -18.96 -17.50 -9.69
C ALA A 53 -18.72 -17.13 -11.16
N ASN A 54 -17.46 -17.10 -11.58
CA ASN A 54 -17.09 -17.00 -12.99
C ASN A 54 -17.26 -18.33 -13.69
N THR A 55 -17.20 -18.32 -15.02
CA THR A 55 -17.27 -19.52 -15.87
C THR A 55 -16.11 -20.50 -15.65
N ASP A 56 -14.96 -20.01 -15.20
CA ASP A 56 -13.77 -20.79 -14.86
C ASP A 56 -13.74 -21.27 -13.38
N SER A 57 -14.87 -21.19 -12.68
CA SER A 57 -15.04 -21.54 -11.26
C SER A 57 -14.25 -20.64 -10.28
N THR A 58 -13.61 -19.59 -10.73
CA THR A 58 -13.07 -18.55 -9.83
C THR A 58 -14.20 -17.72 -9.24
N LEU A 59 -13.94 -17.09 -8.09
CA LEU A 59 -14.92 -16.24 -7.43
C LEU A 59 -14.55 -14.77 -7.58
N VAL A 60 -15.55 -13.95 -7.83
CA VAL A 60 -15.50 -12.49 -7.69
C VAL A 60 -16.18 -12.12 -6.39
N TYR A 61 -15.54 -11.25 -5.63
CA TYR A 61 -16.01 -10.78 -4.32
C TYR A 61 -16.42 -9.31 -4.41
N LEU A 62 -17.60 -9.01 -3.86
CA LEU A 62 -18.21 -7.69 -3.86
C LEU A 62 -18.66 -7.30 -2.46
N ASP A 63 -18.44 -6.06 -2.07
CA ASP A 63 -19.07 -5.45 -0.92
C ASP A 63 -19.76 -4.14 -1.36
N GLY A 64 -21.08 -4.16 -1.49
CA GLY A 64 -21.86 -3.00 -1.90
C GLY A 64 -21.85 -1.83 -0.91
N SER A 65 -21.36 -2.05 0.31
CA SER A 65 -21.25 -0.99 1.33
C SER A 65 -20.00 -0.11 1.15
N VAL A 66 -19.09 -0.50 0.26
CA VAL A 66 -17.84 0.25 0.00
C VAL A 66 -18.11 1.31 -1.05
N THR A 67 -18.09 2.56 -0.63
CA THR A 67 -18.14 3.70 -1.56
C THR A 67 -16.89 3.70 -2.44
N HIS A 68 -17.07 3.78 -3.77
CA HIS A 68 -15.99 3.72 -4.76
C HIS A 68 -15.12 2.45 -4.67
N GLY A 69 -15.76 1.34 -4.29
CA GLY A 69 -15.13 0.02 -4.27
C GLY A 69 -14.78 -0.49 -5.68
N TYR A 70 -14.12 -1.62 -5.72
CA TYR A 70 -13.82 -2.36 -6.93
C TYR A 70 -13.94 -3.86 -6.67
N LEU A 71 -14.06 -4.66 -7.73
CA LEU A 71 -14.10 -6.12 -7.65
C LEU A 71 -12.90 -6.65 -6.86
N ASN A 72 -13.14 -7.56 -5.94
CA ASN A 72 -12.12 -8.20 -5.10
C ASN A 72 -11.36 -7.28 -4.13
N VAL A 73 -11.69 -5.99 -4.06
CA VAL A 73 -11.09 -5.05 -3.10
C VAL A 73 -12.01 -4.94 -1.89
N LEU A 74 -11.79 -5.80 -0.91
CA LEU A 74 -12.58 -5.83 0.32
C LEU A 74 -11.98 -4.92 1.39
N PRO A 75 -12.79 -4.32 2.28
CA PRO A 75 -12.27 -3.65 3.46
C PRO A 75 -11.35 -4.58 4.27
N PRO A 76 -10.21 -4.09 4.82
CA PRO A 76 -9.27 -4.92 5.58
C PRO A 76 -9.90 -5.72 6.74
N VAL A 77 -10.96 -5.19 7.34
CA VAL A 77 -11.72 -5.87 8.41
C VAL A 77 -12.46 -7.12 7.94
N LEU A 78 -12.69 -7.28 6.64
CA LEU A 78 -13.33 -8.42 6.00
C LEU A 78 -12.34 -9.38 5.31
N MET A 79 -11.05 -9.03 5.27
CA MET A 79 -10.02 -9.88 4.69
C MET A 79 -9.61 -10.94 5.71
N VAL A 80 -10.37 -12.04 5.74
CA VAL A 80 -10.22 -13.17 6.67
C VAL A 80 -9.89 -14.44 5.92
N ASN A 81 -9.12 -15.33 6.53
CA ASN A 81 -8.78 -16.63 5.93
C ASN A 81 -9.91 -17.67 6.02
N ARG A 82 -11.01 -17.37 6.74
CA ARG A 82 -12.12 -18.29 6.95
C ARG A 82 -13.47 -17.58 6.76
N ALA A 83 -14.03 -17.76 5.58
CA ALA A 83 -15.40 -17.37 5.26
C ALA A 83 -16.14 -18.54 4.62
N ARG A 84 -17.47 -18.54 4.68
CA ARG A 84 -18.31 -19.61 4.16
C ARG A 84 -19.18 -19.11 3.02
N ALA A 85 -18.93 -19.55 1.80
CA ALA A 85 -19.78 -19.31 0.65
C ALA A 85 -21.01 -20.21 0.71
N ILE A 86 -22.20 -19.63 0.63
CA ILE A 86 -23.50 -20.33 0.67
C ILE A 86 -24.06 -20.32 -0.76
N ILE A 87 -23.74 -21.35 -1.53
CA ILE A 87 -24.01 -21.37 -2.99
C ILE A 87 -25.47 -21.71 -3.32
N GLY A 88 -26.22 -22.25 -2.36
CA GLY A 88 -27.62 -22.65 -2.49
C GLY A 88 -27.80 -24.15 -2.40
N GLY A 89 -29.06 -24.63 -2.23
CA GLY A 89 -29.46 -26.03 -2.27
C GLY A 89 -28.71 -26.98 -1.32
N ARG A 90 -28.29 -26.56 -0.14
CA ARG A 90 -27.42 -27.26 0.82
C ARG A 90 -25.92 -27.28 0.44
N GLN A 91 -25.50 -26.61 -0.64
CA GLN A 91 -24.09 -26.52 -1.02
C GLN A 91 -23.44 -25.31 -0.39
N SER A 92 -22.32 -25.54 0.26
CA SER A 92 -21.48 -24.47 0.81
C SER A 92 -20.02 -24.88 0.85
N ARG A 93 -19.11 -23.91 0.70
CA ARG A 93 -17.67 -24.18 0.76
C ARG A 93 -16.94 -23.11 1.57
N TRP A 94 -15.80 -23.48 2.15
CA TRP A 94 -14.88 -22.51 2.74
C TRP A 94 -14.14 -21.74 1.67
N VAL A 95 -13.95 -20.47 1.91
CA VAL A 95 -13.18 -19.56 1.06
C VAL A 95 -12.21 -18.75 1.90
N ASP A 96 -11.05 -18.47 1.33
CA ASP A 96 -10.03 -17.59 1.91
C ASP A 96 -10.14 -16.21 1.24
N LEU A 97 -10.37 -15.18 2.04
CA LEU A 97 -10.50 -13.79 1.62
C LEU A 97 -9.27 -12.94 1.99
N SER A 98 -8.21 -13.56 2.50
CA SER A 98 -7.02 -12.83 2.96
C SER A 98 -6.21 -12.19 1.84
N GLN A 99 -6.33 -12.69 0.59
CA GLN A 99 -5.58 -12.21 -0.57
C GLN A 99 -6.46 -12.16 -1.82
N THR A 100 -7.53 -11.38 -1.80
CA THR A 100 -8.51 -11.30 -2.89
C THR A 100 -8.04 -10.41 -4.04
N CYS A 101 -7.09 -9.50 -3.82
CA CYS A 101 -6.56 -8.60 -4.84
C CYS A 101 -5.05 -8.36 -4.65
N LYS A 102 -4.41 -7.86 -5.72
CA LYS A 102 -3.03 -7.37 -5.64
C LYS A 102 -3.02 -5.97 -5.06
N ASN A 103 -2.21 -5.76 -4.01
CA ASN A 103 -2.02 -4.45 -3.39
C ASN A 103 -0.64 -3.94 -3.78
N GLN A 104 -0.60 -2.99 -4.71
CA GLN A 104 0.64 -2.53 -5.31
C GLN A 104 0.68 -1.01 -5.36
N LEU A 105 1.85 -0.47 -4.98
CA LEU A 105 2.23 0.91 -5.17
C LEU A 105 3.47 0.95 -6.06
N ARG A 106 3.41 1.70 -7.16
CA ARG A 106 4.56 1.99 -8.02
C ARG A 106 4.71 3.48 -8.15
N SER A 107 5.87 4.01 -7.79
CA SER A 107 6.17 5.43 -7.91
C SER A 107 7.44 5.64 -8.71
N MET A 108 7.42 6.62 -9.61
CA MET A 108 8.57 7.09 -10.37
C MET A 108 8.75 8.57 -10.13
N VAL A 109 9.95 8.95 -9.69
CA VAL A 109 10.39 10.32 -9.51
C VAL A 109 11.45 10.64 -10.55
N ASN A 110 11.28 11.74 -11.26
CA ASN A 110 12.31 12.32 -12.13
C ASN A 110 12.51 13.77 -11.73
N ALA A 111 13.69 14.12 -11.27
CA ALA A 111 13.96 15.45 -10.76
C ALA A 111 15.39 15.91 -11.05
N VAL A 112 15.58 17.22 -10.98
CA VAL A 112 16.86 17.91 -11.11
C VAL A 112 17.18 18.57 -9.78
N ILE A 113 18.42 18.51 -9.37
CA ILE A 113 18.94 19.21 -8.20
C ILE A 113 19.63 20.49 -8.69
N SER A 114 19.29 21.63 -8.11
CA SER A 114 19.99 22.89 -8.39
C SER A 114 21.11 23.18 -7.38
N PRO A 115 22.06 24.06 -7.69
CA PRO A 115 23.18 24.40 -6.78
C PRO A 115 22.74 24.98 -5.43
N ASP A 116 21.54 25.58 -5.35
CA ASP A 116 20.93 26.09 -4.11
C ASP A 116 20.18 25.00 -3.32
N GLY A 117 20.31 23.73 -3.73
CA GLY A 117 19.73 22.57 -3.05
C GLY A 117 18.25 22.33 -3.34
N LYS A 118 17.62 23.02 -4.29
CA LYS A 118 16.26 22.71 -4.70
C LYS A 118 16.22 21.46 -5.56
N ILE A 119 15.30 20.56 -5.22
CA ILE A 119 14.97 19.36 -5.97
C ILE A 119 13.64 19.63 -6.65
N TYR A 120 13.66 19.79 -7.96
CA TYR A 120 12.49 20.10 -8.76
C TYR A 120 12.22 18.99 -9.78
N GLY A 121 10.97 18.53 -9.85
CA GLY A 121 10.65 17.46 -10.78
C GLY A 121 9.21 16.97 -10.72
N SER A 122 9.01 15.76 -11.24
CA SER A 122 7.73 15.08 -11.27
C SER A 122 7.76 13.77 -10.48
N ARG A 123 6.64 13.46 -9.83
CA ARG A 123 6.34 12.13 -9.31
C ARG A 123 5.11 11.58 -10.00
N ASN A 124 5.22 10.36 -10.53
CA ASN A 124 4.10 9.61 -11.09
C ASN A 124 3.89 8.37 -10.24
N THR A 125 2.75 8.25 -9.58
CA THR A 125 2.43 7.11 -8.71
C THR A 125 1.19 6.38 -9.20
N SER A 126 1.27 5.06 -9.21
CA SER A 126 0.17 4.15 -9.51
C SER A 126 -0.18 3.35 -8.27
N TYR A 127 -1.44 3.41 -7.87
CA TYR A 127 -2.02 2.72 -6.73
C TYR A 127 -2.98 1.63 -7.20
N MET A 128 -2.86 0.41 -6.68
CA MET A 128 -3.73 -0.73 -6.99
C MET A 128 -4.22 -1.41 -5.70
N GLY A 129 -5.43 -1.99 -5.73
CA GLY A 129 -6.01 -2.70 -4.61
C GLY A 129 -6.28 -1.79 -3.41
N GLN A 130 -5.79 -2.16 -2.23
CA GLN A 130 -5.96 -1.38 -1.00
C GLN A 130 -5.31 0.01 -1.07
N TYR A 131 -4.22 0.16 -1.80
CA TYR A 131 -3.61 1.47 -2.02
C TYR A 131 -4.55 2.41 -2.79
N ALA A 132 -5.19 1.90 -3.86
CA ALA A 132 -6.18 2.68 -4.61
C ALA A 132 -7.43 3.01 -3.77
N SER A 133 -7.91 2.04 -2.99
CA SER A 133 -9.04 2.24 -2.08
C SER A 133 -8.74 3.31 -1.02
N THR A 134 -7.56 3.24 -0.39
CA THR A 134 -7.11 4.21 0.61
C THR A 134 -6.94 5.61 0.01
N PHE A 135 -6.37 5.70 -1.19
CA PHE A 135 -6.21 6.97 -1.90
C PHE A 135 -7.58 7.63 -2.19
N ARG A 136 -8.52 6.86 -2.76
CA ARG A 136 -9.89 7.34 -3.03
C ARG A 136 -10.58 7.83 -1.76
N LYS A 137 -10.50 7.04 -0.68
CA LYS A 137 -11.09 7.42 0.59
C LYS A 137 -10.53 8.74 1.12
N LYS A 138 -9.21 8.92 1.12
CA LYS A 138 -8.57 10.17 1.55
C LYS A 138 -8.99 11.34 0.66
N TYR A 139 -8.97 11.17 -0.65
CA TYR A 139 -9.36 12.21 -1.61
C TYR A 139 -10.82 12.67 -1.42
N GLN A 140 -11.72 11.74 -1.08
CA GLN A 140 -13.14 12.04 -0.89
C GLN A 140 -13.48 12.57 0.50
N THR A 141 -12.66 12.28 1.51
CA THR A 141 -12.84 12.84 2.87
C THR A 141 -12.32 14.27 2.98
N ALA A 142 -11.43 14.68 2.08
CA ALA A 142 -11.02 16.07 1.96
C ALA A 142 -12.20 16.94 1.47
N LYS A 143 -12.29 18.17 1.95
CA LYS A 143 -13.34 19.12 1.60
C LYS A 143 -13.34 19.42 0.09
N ASP A 144 -12.14 19.55 -0.48
CA ASP A 144 -11.90 19.77 -1.90
C ASP A 144 -10.50 19.28 -2.30
N SER A 145 -10.19 19.37 -3.59
CA SER A 145 -8.87 18.97 -4.10
C SER A 145 -7.72 19.82 -3.54
N THR A 146 -7.97 21.07 -3.18
CA THR A 146 -6.96 21.98 -2.63
C THR A 146 -6.55 21.54 -1.23
N GLU A 147 -7.50 21.21 -0.37
CA GLU A 147 -7.23 20.67 0.96
C GLU A 147 -6.41 19.37 0.86
N PHE A 148 -6.82 18.44 -0.02
CA PHE A 148 -6.09 17.19 -0.24
C PHE A 148 -4.64 17.43 -0.67
N VAL A 149 -4.40 18.36 -1.62
CA VAL A 149 -3.06 18.71 -2.09
C VAL A 149 -2.23 19.36 -1.00
N ASN A 150 -2.82 20.23 -0.18
CA ASN A 150 -2.13 20.88 0.94
C ASN A 150 -1.73 19.86 2.01
N GLU A 151 -2.60 18.91 2.34
CA GLU A 151 -2.27 17.81 3.26
C GLU A 151 -1.14 16.93 2.71
N LEU A 152 -1.20 16.59 1.43
CA LEU A 152 -0.15 15.83 0.76
C LEU A 152 1.19 16.59 0.78
N ALA A 153 1.18 17.87 0.42
CA ALA A 153 2.34 18.74 0.40
C ALA A 153 2.99 18.86 1.79
N SER A 154 2.18 19.08 2.82
CA SER A 154 2.64 19.17 4.22
C SER A 154 3.22 17.85 4.72
N LYS A 155 2.57 16.72 4.41
CA LYS A 155 3.03 15.40 4.84
C LYS A 155 4.37 15.02 4.21
N GLU A 156 4.56 15.33 2.93
CA GLU A 156 5.76 14.95 2.17
C GLU A 156 6.86 16.02 2.24
N ASP A 157 6.59 17.14 2.93
CA ASP A 157 7.47 18.32 3.02
C ASP A 157 7.92 18.79 1.63
N VAL A 158 6.95 19.13 0.78
CA VAL A 158 7.15 19.60 -0.60
C VAL A 158 6.19 20.73 -0.93
N LYS A 159 6.55 21.52 -1.94
CA LYS A 159 5.60 22.41 -2.63
C LYS A 159 5.09 21.70 -3.87
N ILE A 160 3.77 21.62 -4.04
CA ILE A 160 3.13 21.02 -5.21
C ILE A 160 2.56 22.14 -6.08
N SER A 161 3.02 22.23 -7.34
CA SER A 161 2.55 23.21 -8.31
C SER A 161 1.50 22.63 -9.27
N VAL A 162 1.55 21.34 -9.55
CA VAL A 162 0.59 20.62 -10.39
C VAL A 162 0.18 19.33 -9.69
N PHE A 163 -1.11 19.04 -9.67
CA PHE A 163 -1.68 17.81 -9.18
C PHE A 163 -2.73 17.29 -10.16
N ASN A 164 -2.52 16.09 -10.67
CA ASN A 164 -3.46 15.43 -11.57
C ASN A 164 -3.72 13.99 -11.11
N THR A 165 -4.96 13.53 -11.28
CA THR A 165 -5.34 12.17 -10.95
C THR A 165 -6.17 11.53 -12.05
N GLN A 166 -6.07 10.21 -12.19
CA GLN A 166 -6.90 9.39 -13.06
C GLN A 166 -7.47 8.21 -12.29
N GLY A 167 -8.71 7.83 -12.58
CA GLY A 167 -9.36 6.65 -11.98
C GLY A 167 -9.96 6.89 -10.59
N ILE A 168 -10.02 8.12 -10.07
CA ILE A 168 -10.63 8.44 -8.78
C ILE A 168 -12.13 8.17 -8.77
N ASN A 169 -12.86 8.76 -9.73
CA ASN A 169 -14.32 8.70 -9.81
C ASN A 169 -14.82 7.66 -10.82
N LYS A 170 -13.95 6.77 -11.28
CA LYS A 170 -14.29 5.73 -12.25
C LYS A 170 -14.20 4.36 -11.59
N PHE A 171 -15.04 3.44 -12.05
CA PHE A 171 -14.89 2.03 -11.74
C PHE A 171 -13.59 1.52 -12.40
N SER A 172 -12.51 1.56 -11.66
CA SER A 172 -11.15 1.23 -12.11
C SER A 172 -10.37 0.51 -11.01
N PRO A 173 -9.59 -0.54 -11.33
CA PRO A 173 -8.75 -1.20 -10.35
C PRO A 173 -7.61 -0.32 -9.84
N GLN A 174 -7.31 0.76 -10.56
CA GLN A 174 -6.13 1.57 -10.39
C GLN A 174 -6.48 3.05 -10.25
N VAL A 175 -5.73 3.74 -9.40
CA VAL A 175 -5.64 5.21 -9.37
C VAL A 175 -4.23 5.60 -9.79
N LYS A 176 -4.11 6.61 -10.64
CA LYS A 176 -2.83 7.23 -10.99
C LYS A 176 -2.80 8.66 -10.47
N GLU A 177 -1.65 9.07 -9.96
CA GLU A 177 -1.36 10.42 -9.50
C GLU A 177 -0.14 10.94 -10.22
N THR A 178 -0.18 12.19 -10.65
CA THR A 178 0.97 12.93 -11.15
C THR A 178 1.07 14.24 -10.40
N ILE A 179 2.24 14.52 -9.82
CA ILE A 179 2.55 15.81 -9.22
C ILE A 179 3.81 16.41 -9.84
N ILE A 180 3.83 17.74 -9.95
CA ILE A 180 5.07 18.52 -10.12
C ILE A 180 5.37 19.15 -8.77
N PHE A 181 6.59 18.94 -8.29
CA PHE A 181 6.96 19.31 -6.93
C PHE A 181 8.30 20.06 -6.87
N GLU A 182 8.48 20.81 -5.80
CA GLU A 182 9.74 21.39 -5.35
C GLU A 182 9.98 20.97 -3.90
N LYS A 183 11.18 20.50 -3.59
CA LYS A 183 11.64 20.15 -2.24
C LYS A 183 13.00 20.80 -1.99
N GLN A 184 13.25 21.22 -0.75
CA GLN A 184 14.52 21.81 -0.37
C GLN A 184 15.42 20.75 0.29
N ALA A 185 16.60 20.53 -0.27
CA ALA A 185 17.68 19.78 0.38
C ALA A 185 18.45 20.70 1.34
N THR A 186 19.16 20.11 2.28
CA THR A 186 20.04 20.85 3.18
C THR A 186 21.31 21.22 2.45
N VAL A 187 21.65 22.52 2.43
CA VAL A 187 22.89 23.05 1.86
C VAL A 187 23.75 23.60 2.99
N ASN A 188 25.00 23.20 3.03
CA ASN A 188 26.00 23.72 3.97
C ASN A 188 27.32 23.92 3.23
N ASP A 189 27.74 25.16 3.10
CA ASP A 189 28.94 25.57 2.34
C ASP A 189 28.99 24.99 0.92
N ASN A 190 29.92 24.05 0.68
CA ASN A 190 30.11 23.38 -0.59
C ASN A 190 29.38 22.05 -0.73
N PHE A 191 28.49 21.69 0.20
CA PHE A 191 27.83 20.40 0.23
C PHE A 191 26.32 20.52 0.16
N ILE A 192 25.70 19.58 -0.56
CA ILE A 192 24.25 19.37 -0.58
C ILE A 192 23.96 18.00 0.01
N TYR A 193 23.11 17.96 1.04
CA TYR A 193 22.67 16.74 1.72
C TYR A 193 21.22 16.47 1.37
N LEU A 194 20.95 15.29 0.80
CA LEU A 194 19.58 14.92 0.42
C LEU A 194 19.29 13.45 0.69
N ASN A 195 18.04 13.16 1.04
CA ASN A 195 17.56 11.79 1.03
C ASN A 195 17.29 11.37 -0.43
N PRO A 196 17.95 10.32 -0.95
CA PRO A 196 17.85 9.96 -2.36
C PRO A 196 16.46 9.39 -2.74
N LEU A 197 15.65 8.93 -1.79
CA LEU A 197 14.29 8.50 -2.07
C LEU A 197 13.34 9.68 -2.35
N VAL A 198 13.73 10.92 -1.97
CA VAL A 198 12.95 12.17 -2.08
C VAL A 198 11.64 12.13 -1.30
N PHE A 199 10.83 11.09 -1.50
CA PHE A 199 9.59 10.80 -0.78
C PHE A 199 9.78 9.55 0.05
N LEU A 200 9.85 9.73 1.37
CA LEU A 200 10.09 8.62 2.30
C LEU A 200 8.89 7.71 2.42
N HIS A 201 9.13 6.40 2.34
CA HIS A 201 8.09 5.41 2.58
C HIS A 201 7.99 5.02 4.05
N THR A 202 9.12 4.79 4.71
CA THR A 202 9.19 4.36 6.12
C THR A 202 10.38 5.05 6.78
N GLU A 203 10.09 6.01 7.68
CA GLU A 203 11.12 6.74 8.41
C GLU A 203 11.52 6.03 9.71
N LYS A 204 10.58 5.37 10.34
CA LYS A 204 10.73 4.77 11.67
C LYS A 204 10.30 3.32 11.66
N ASN A 205 10.95 2.53 12.50
CA ASN A 205 10.49 1.16 12.74
C ASN A 205 9.05 1.19 13.29
N PRO A 206 8.07 0.57 12.61
CA PRO A 206 6.69 0.51 13.09
C PRO A 206 6.55 -0.31 14.39
N PHE A 207 7.59 -1.07 14.77
CA PHE A 207 7.63 -1.88 15.97
C PHE A 207 8.61 -1.25 16.98
N THR A 208 8.08 -0.55 17.98
CA THR A 208 8.88 0.13 19.02
C THR A 208 9.26 -0.77 20.19
N GLN A 209 8.49 -1.83 20.44
CA GLN A 209 8.74 -2.78 21.52
C GLN A 209 9.78 -3.82 21.07
N THR A 210 10.71 -4.19 21.95
CA THR A 210 11.71 -5.23 21.70
C THR A 210 11.15 -6.64 21.80
N GLU A 211 10.06 -6.83 22.57
CA GLU A 211 9.40 -8.12 22.77
C GLU A 211 7.89 -7.97 22.61
N ARG A 212 7.24 -9.05 22.18
CA ARG A 212 5.80 -9.11 22.00
C ARG A 212 5.22 -10.46 22.41
N LYS A 213 4.10 -10.42 23.14
CA LYS A 213 3.38 -11.62 23.59
C LYS A 213 2.25 -12.04 22.64
N LEU A 214 1.75 -11.11 21.84
CA LEU A 214 0.68 -11.35 20.88
C LEU A 214 1.23 -11.36 19.45
N PRO A 215 0.64 -12.16 18.56
CA PRO A 215 1.02 -12.17 17.14
C PRO A 215 0.87 -10.80 16.49
N VAL A 216 1.68 -10.54 15.46
CA VAL A 216 1.50 -9.42 14.54
C VAL A 216 0.71 -9.91 13.34
N GLU A 217 -0.42 -9.25 13.05
CA GLU A 217 -1.26 -9.55 11.91
C GLU A 217 -1.27 -8.38 10.94
N TYR A 218 -0.87 -8.65 9.69
CA TYR A 218 -1.06 -7.73 8.57
C TYR A 218 -2.41 -8.01 7.90
N PRO A 219 -3.14 -6.98 7.48
CA PRO A 219 -4.45 -7.18 6.86
C PRO A 219 -4.36 -7.72 5.44
N TYR A 220 -3.27 -7.47 4.72
CA TYR A 220 -3.05 -7.88 3.34
C TYR A 220 -1.57 -7.89 2.99
N ALA A 221 -1.23 -8.66 1.96
CA ALA A 221 0.09 -8.64 1.33
C ALA A 221 0.27 -7.36 0.50
N GLU A 222 1.49 -6.85 0.42
CA GLU A 222 1.78 -5.60 -0.29
C GLU A 222 3.07 -5.65 -1.09
N GLN A 223 3.09 -4.85 -2.17
CA GLN A 223 4.25 -4.65 -3.02
C GLN A 223 4.46 -3.17 -3.27
N ILE A 224 5.68 -2.69 -3.06
CA ILE A 224 6.07 -1.30 -3.30
C ILE A 224 7.29 -1.29 -4.21
N THR A 225 7.22 -0.48 -5.24
CA THR A 225 8.35 -0.22 -6.14
C THR A 225 8.51 1.28 -6.30
N LEU A 226 9.69 1.78 -5.94
CA LEU A 226 10.06 3.18 -6.13
C LEU A 226 11.25 3.24 -7.07
N SER A 227 11.17 4.10 -8.09
CA SER A 227 12.27 4.43 -8.99
C SER A 227 12.50 5.93 -8.91
N VAL A 228 13.71 6.34 -8.59
CA VAL A 228 14.06 7.76 -8.49
C VAL A 228 15.24 8.03 -9.40
N ASN A 229 15.10 9.04 -10.26
CA ASN A 229 16.16 9.53 -11.14
C ASN A 229 16.41 10.99 -10.80
N LEU A 230 17.60 11.30 -10.29
CA LEU A 230 18.02 12.65 -9.95
C LEU A 230 19.16 13.08 -10.87
N THR A 231 19.07 14.30 -11.38
CA THR A 231 20.17 14.92 -12.11
C THR A 231 20.96 15.81 -11.16
N ILE A 232 22.23 15.52 -10.99
CA ILE A 232 23.17 16.26 -10.16
C ILE A 232 23.52 17.58 -10.86
N PRO A 233 23.61 18.73 -10.15
CA PRO A 233 23.94 20.02 -10.75
C PRO A 233 25.36 20.05 -11.31
N GLU A 234 25.58 20.86 -12.35
CA GLU A 234 26.92 21.12 -12.88
C GLU A 234 27.84 21.67 -11.79
N GLY A 235 29.10 21.26 -11.81
CA GLY A 235 30.10 21.65 -10.80
C GLY A 235 29.98 20.91 -9.48
N TYR A 236 29.17 19.85 -9.41
CA TYR A 236 29.04 18.98 -8.23
C TYR A 236 29.37 17.52 -8.58
N THR A 237 29.87 16.80 -7.60
CA THR A 237 30.10 15.35 -7.66
C THR A 237 29.53 14.68 -6.43
N VAL A 238 29.32 13.36 -6.49
CA VAL A 238 28.93 12.59 -5.31
C VAL A 238 30.16 12.39 -4.43
N ASP A 239 30.06 12.81 -3.17
CA ASP A 239 31.09 12.64 -2.14
C ASP A 239 30.80 11.39 -1.28
N GLU A 240 29.54 11.25 -0.82
CA GLU A 240 29.08 10.08 -0.07
C GLU A 240 27.81 9.48 -0.71
N LEU A 241 27.79 8.16 -0.80
CA LEU A 241 26.69 7.39 -1.40
C LEU A 241 26.31 6.23 -0.47
N PRO A 242 25.00 6.08 -0.14
CA PRO A 242 24.52 4.90 0.56
C PRO A 242 24.89 3.59 -0.15
N GLU A 243 25.20 2.56 0.61
CA GLU A 243 25.44 1.23 0.05
C GLU A 243 24.13 0.55 -0.37
N ALA A 244 24.21 -0.34 -1.34
CA ALA A 244 23.08 -1.19 -1.71
C ALA A 244 22.72 -2.13 -0.56
N LEU A 245 21.41 -2.40 -0.39
CA LEU A 245 20.92 -3.30 0.65
C LEU A 245 19.95 -4.32 0.04
N GLN A 246 20.07 -5.56 0.47
CA GLN A 246 19.01 -6.56 0.32
C GLN A 246 18.84 -7.30 1.65
N ILE A 247 17.64 -7.19 2.22
CA ILE A 247 17.26 -7.91 3.45
C ILE A 247 15.99 -8.72 3.19
N LYS A 248 15.89 -9.89 3.83
CA LYS A 248 14.72 -10.78 3.78
C LYS A 248 14.38 -11.25 5.20
N THR A 249 13.11 -11.55 5.41
CA THR A 249 12.69 -12.35 6.58
C THR A 249 13.19 -13.79 6.45
N GLU A 250 13.32 -14.52 7.56
CA GLU A 250 13.84 -15.90 7.56
C GLU A 250 13.09 -16.84 6.63
N ASP A 251 11.77 -16.68 6.52
CA ASP A 251 10.91 -17.45 5.63
C ASP A 251 10.90 -16.94 4.17
N GLY A 252 11.61 -15.84 3.88
CA GLY A 252 11.67 -15.21 2.58
C GLY A 252 10.37 -14.53 2.11
N GLN A 253 9.33 -14.47 2.95
CA GLN A 253 8.04 -13.86 2.61
C GLN A 253 8.03 -12.33 2.76
N GLY A 254 9.02 -11.76 3.45
CA GLY A 254 9.33 -10.34 3.49
C GLY A 254 10.66 -10.07 2.80
N MET A 255 10.73 -9.04 1.94
CA MET A 255 11.96 -8.64 1.25
C MET A 255 11.98 -7.14 1.02
N CYS A 256 13.11 -6.52 1.30
CA CYS A 256 13.43 -5.17 0.86
C CYS A 256 14.76 -5.18 0.10
N ARG A 257 14.78 -4.53 -1.06
CA ARG A 257 15.99 -4.29 -1.86
C ARG A 257 16.08 -2.81 -2.18
N TYR A 258 17.22 -2.24 -1.86
CA TYR A 258 17.59 -0.86 -2.15
C TYR A 258 18.86 -0.88 -2.99
N ASN A 259 18.80 -0.38 -4.20
CA ASN A 259 19.95 -0.20 -5.08
C ASN A 259 20.08 1.27 -5.44
N ILE A 260 21.30 1.77 -5.43
CA ILE A 260 21.63 3.12 -5.83
C ILE A 260 22.86 3.08 -6.74
N ALA A 261 22.86 3.89 -7.78
CA ALA A 261 23.94 3.96 -8.75
C ALA A 261 24.10 5.40 -9.27
N VAL A 262 25.35 5.76 -9.57
CA VAL A 262 25.71 7.03 -10.21
C VAL A 262 26.30 6.73 -11.58
N GLN A 263 25.80 7.42 -12.60
CA GLN A 263 26.34 7.36 -13.96
C GLN A 263 26.40 8.77 -14.53
N GLY A 264 27.63 9.31 -14.64
CA GLY A 264 27.85 10.72 -14.99
C GLY A 264 27.19 11.64 -13.95
N ASN A 265 26.30 12.51 -14.39
CA ASN A 265 25.53 13.40 -13.54
C ASN A 265 24.15 12.84 -13.12
N LYS A 266 23.91 11.54 -13.34
CA LYS A 266 22.63 10.90 -12.97
C LYS A 266 22.81 9.99 -11.78
N LEU A 267 21.97 10.20 -10.77
CA LEU A 267 21.81 9.36 -9.60
C LEU A 267 20.47 8.58 -9.75
N THR A 268 20.54 7.26 -9.74
CA THR A 268 19.36 6.38 -9.91
C THR A 268 19.19 5.49 -8.70
N ILE A 269 17.97 5.45 -8.16
CA ILE A 269 17.60 4.60 -7.03
C ILE A 269 16.45 3.68 -7.45
N ASN A 270 16.60 2.39 -7.09
CA ASN A 270 15.55 1.39 -7.24
C ASN A 270 15.29 0.74 -5.87
N TYR A 271 14.10 0.98 -5.35
CA TYR A 271 13.62 0.42 -4.10
C TYR A 271 12.47 -0.55 -4.36
N ILE A 272 12.56 -1.76 -3.83
CA ILE A 272 11.53 -2.79 -3.93
C ILE A 272 11.27 -3.34 -2.54
N PHE A 273 10.03 -3.27 -2.10
CA PHE A 273 9.54 -3.89 -0.88
C PHE A 273 8.40 -4.84 -1.20
N ASN A 274 8.47 -6.06 -0.67
CA ASN A 274 7.42 -7.07 -0.78
C ASN A 274 7.17 -7.68 0.59
N SER A 275 5.92 -7.82 0.98
CA SER A 275 5.50 -8.55 2.18
C SER A 275 4.27 -9.39 1.83
N SER A 276 4.40 -10.71 1.91
CA SER A 276 3.32 -11.66 1.64
C SER A 276 2.83 -12.39 2.88
N LYS A 277 3.62 -12.43 3.95
CA LYS A 277 3.24 -13.04 5.23
C LYS A 277 2.30 -12.15 6.00
N LEU A 278 1.16 -12.72 6.39
CA LEU A 278 0.10 -11.98 7.09
C LEU A 278 0.10 -12.20 8.60
N LEU A 279 0.77 -13.21 9.11
CA LEU A 279 0.79 -13.54 10.54
C LEU A 279 2.22 -13.87 10.98
N TYR A 280 2.71 -13.13 11.96
CA TYR A 280 3.98 -13.39 12.65
C TYR A 280 3.70 -13.77 14.10
N LEU A 281 4.14 -14.94 14.50
CA LEU A 281 4.03 -15.41 15.89
C LEU A 281 5.01 -14.66 16.81
N PRO A 282 4.78 -14.65 18.14
CA PRO A 282 5.69 -13.98 19.07
C PRO A 282 7.16 -14.44 18.96
N ALA A 283 7.41 -15.70 18.65
CA ALA A 283 8.76 -16.23 18.43
C ALA A 283 9.45 -15.65 17.17
N GLU A 284 8.69 -15.18 16.19
CA GLU A 284 9.21 -14.60 14.94
C GLU A 284 9.36 -13.07 15.04
N TYR A 285 8.83 -12.48 16.11
CA TYR A 285 8.82 -11.04 16.29
C TYR A 285 10.21 -10.40 16.33
N PRO A 286 11.24 -10.97 16.95
CA PRO A 286 12.59 -10.38 16.93
C PRO A 286 13.13 -10.21 15.51
N GLY A 287 12.93 -11.21 14.64
CA GLY A 287 13.31 -11.14 13.22
C GLY A 287 12.54 -10.06 12.46
N LEU A 288 11.22 -9.95 12.68
CA LEU A 288 10.38 -8.90 12.09
C LEU A 288 10.79 -7.50 12.57
N HIS A 289 11.07 -7.33 13.86
CA HIS A 289 11.55 -6.07 14.44
C HIS A 289 12.88 -5.65 13.82
N HIS A 290 13.83 -6.59 13.70
CA HIS A 290 15.13 -6.34 13.05
C HIS A 290 14.98 -5.98 11.58
N PHE A 291 14.14 -6.71 10.84
CA PHE A 291 13.84 -6.43 9.42
C PHE A 291 13.38 -4.98 9.21
N TRP A 292 12.42 -4.50 10.00
CA TRP A 292 11.92 -3.14 9.90
C TRP A 292 12.91 -2.08 10.42
N LYS A 293 13.73 -2.42 11.43
CA LYS A 293 14.80 -1.55 11.91
C LYS A 293 15.78 -1.25 10.78
N VAL A 294 16.29 -2.27 10.10
CA VAL A 294 17.25 -2.12 9.00
C VAL A 294 16.64 -1.33 7.84
N ILE A 295 15.37 -1.56 7.49
CA ILE A 295 14.68 -0.81 6.44
C ILE A 295 14.56 0.68 6.82
N ALA A 296 14.16 0.99 8.04
CA ALA A 296 14.02 2.37 8.48
C ALA A 296 15.37 3.09 8.51
N GLU A 297 16.43 2.44 8.99
CA GLU A 297 17.78 3.00 8.97
C GLU A 297 18.25 3.28 7.54
N LYS A 298 18.07 2.33 6.61
CA LYS A 298 18.43 2.49 5.20
C LYS A 298 17.67 3.62 4.52
N ASN A 299 16.38 3.75 4.79
CA ASN A 299 15.54 4.80 4.19
C ASN A 299 15.91 6.21 4.66
N ASN A 300 16.59 6.35 5.79
CA ASN A 300 17.05 7.64 6.32
C ASN A 300 18.47 8.01 5.89
N GLU A 301 19.17 7.13 5.16
CA GLU A 301 20.53 7.45 4.69
C GLU A 301 20.52 8.61 3.68
N THR A 302 21.58 9.37 3.69
CA THR A 302 21.74 10.62 2.93
C THR A 302 22.82 10.46 1.87
N VAL A 303 22.58 11.03 0.70
CA VAL A 303 23.60 11.28 -0.33
C VAL A 303 24.22 12.64 -0.05
N VAL A 304 25.53 12.75 -0.16
CA VAL A 304 26.27 13.99 -0.06
C VAL A 304 26.84 14.34 -1.42
N LEU A 305 26.48 15.52 -1.93
CA LEU A 305 27.07 16.11 -3.12
C LEU A 305 28.03 17.20 -2.71
N LYS A 306 29.23 17.23 -3.32
CA LYS A 306 30.29 18.20 -3.06
C LYS A 306 30.52 19.04 -4.30
N LYS A 307 30.67 20.34 -4.11
CA LYS A 307 31.06 21.29 -5.15
C LYS A 307 32.52 21.04 -5.54
N LEU A 308 32.79 20.98 -6.86
CA LEU A 308 34.12 20.77 -7.44
C LEU A 308 34.99 22.03 -7.37
#